data_8337ce06d4aa58cf1a79f5b932cf90a5
#
_entry.id   8337ce06d4aa58cf1a79f5b932cf90a5
#
_cell.length_a   1.000
_cell.length_b   1.000
_cell.length_c   1.000
_cell.angle_alpha   90.00
_cell.angle_beta   90.00
_cell.angle_gamma   90.00
#
_symmetry.space_group_name_H-M   'P 1'
#
loop_
_entity.id
_entity.type
_entity.pdbx_description
1 polymer ?
#
loop_
_entity_poly.entity_id
_entity_poly.type
_entity_poly.pdbx_seq_one_letter_code
_entity_poly.pdbx_strand_id
1 'polypeptide(L)'
;LYRFADDRHHRYSVPDLDEPERLVASHDGATLNLFVVDDGDHGVRRLTLPWAQDEVIADVMPLVEPSAQTDTVALFGDAADDPAIWLNRKTPSASRILGTDKKAGLHVYDLNGTETQFLAVGRLNNVDVRYDLEVAGQRYDIAVATNRDHNSLHVFLIDPDTGELEDAGQIATGLEEIYGLCLYQDDEGLYAFPNGKSGAIEQWLLRAEGDALQGALVRKLQVDSQPEGCVADDNSGRLFVGEEDSAVWVFPAAADQPAQAEQVVAISERLHADIEGLALYHQGDQHFLVISSQGNNSYVLVDAEPPYRWRGRFRIGMNVAQGIDGVSETDGLEVTSANLGAPYTAGLLVVQDGRNRLPQAPQNFKLVPWTVIDHALQLSENGDSHE
;
A
#
# COMPACT_ATOMS: atom_id res chain seq x y z
N LEU A 1 25.57 5.50 -20.63
CA LEU A 1 24.21 5.04 -20.83
C LEU A 1 24.11 3.58 -20.43
N TYR A 2 23.09 3.24 -19.67
CA TYR A 2 22.82 1.87 -19.25
C TYR A 2 21.50 1.41 -19.89
N ARG A 3 21.49 0.25 -20.48
CA ARG A 3 20.29 -0.47 -20.86
C ARG A 3 20.08 -1.59 -19.84
N PHE A 4 18.94 -1.61 -19.20
CA PHE A 4 18.51 -2.68 -18.31
C PHE A 4 17.59 -3.61 -19.10
N ALA A 5 18.00 -4.83 -19.28
CA ALA A 5 17.23 -5.90 -19.88
C ALA A 5 17.69 -7.21 -19.25
N ASP A 6 16.78 -8.03 -18.73
CA ASP A 6 17.06 -9.34 -18.13
C ASP A 6 18.12 -9.31 -17.03
N ASP A 7 18.05 -8.36 -16.08
CA ASP A 7 19.05 -8.13 -15.04
C ASP A 7 20.49 -7.90 -15.57
N ARG A 8 20.63 -7.79 -16.88
CA ARG A 8 21.86 -7.40 -17.54
C ARG A 8 21.78 -5.94 -17.92
N HIS A 9 22.77 -5.20 -17.51
CA HIS A 9 22.95 -3.83 -17.98
C HIS A 9 24.06 -3.79 -19.03
N HIS A 10 23.76 -3.20 -20.17
CA HIS A 10 24.77 -2.88 -21.18
C HIS A 10 25.23 -1.45 -20.98
N ARG A 11 26.53 -1.29 -20.71
CA ARG A 11 27.15 0.02 -20.60
C ARG A 11 27.65 0.47 -21.96
N TYR A 12 27.17 1.60 -22.43
CA TYR A 12 27.67 2.26 -23.61
C TYR A 12 28.49 3.49 -23.18
N SER A 13 29.77 3.57 -23.58
CA SER A 13 30.55 4.78 -23.43
C SER A 13 30.28 5.69 -24.63
N VAL A 14 29.98 6.94 -24.35
CA VAL A 14 29.81 7.97 -25.36
C VAL A 14 31.06 8.81 -25.33
N PRO A 15 31.92 8.70 -26.36
CA PRO A 15 33.13 9.47 -26.40
C PRO A 15 32.87 10.95 -26.73
N ASP A 16 33.77 11.81 -26.35
CA ASP A 16 33.82 13.23 -26.73
C ASP A 16 32.61 14.06 -26.23
N LEU A 17 32.06 13.72 -25.07
CA LEU A 17 31.16 14.59 -24.34
C LEU A 17 31.91 15.24 -23.17
N ASP A 18 31.79 16.55 -23.06
CA ASP A 18 32.47 17.34 -22.02
C ASP A 18 31.53 17.59 -20.82
N GLU A 19 30.35 18.18 -21.03
CA GLU A 19 29.33 18.45 -20.01
C GLU A 19 27.93 18.02 -20.50
N PRO A 20 27.61 16.71 -20.53
CA PRO A 20 26.30 16.24 -20.99
C PRO A 20 25.19 16.54 -20.00
N GLU A 21 24.23 17.41 -20.36
CA GLU A 21 23.15 17.82 -19.50
C GLU A 21 21.82 17.13 -19.80
N ARG A 22 21.51 16.84 -21.06
CA ARG A 22 20.22 16.30 -21.48
C ARG A 22 20.35 15.20 -22.50
N LEU A 23 19.48 14.22 -22.40
CA LEU A 23 19.44 13.08 -23.32
C LEU A 23 18.00 12.89 -23.82
N VAL A 24 17.85 12.76 -25.13
CA VAL A 24 16.61 12.28 -25.77
C VAL A 24 16.93 11.04 -26.58
N ALA A 25 16.11 10.01 -26.44
CA ALA A 25 16.25 8.74 -27.15
C ALA A 25 15.07 8.47 -28.07
N SER A 26 15.31 7.95 -29.25
CA SER A 26 14.31 7.41 -30.15
C SER A 26 14.83 6.15 -30.82
N HIS A 27 13.97 5.21 -31.17
CA HIS A 27 14.36 4.00 -31.92
C HIS A 27 13.39 3.74 -33.09
N ASP A 28 13.91 3.09 -34.11
CA ASP A 28 13.16 2.67 -35.33
C ASP A 28 13.01 1.13 -35.44
N GLY A 29 13.28 0.43 -34.34
CA GLY A 29 13.28 -1.04 -34.30
C GLY A 29 14.61 -1.70 -34.60
N ALA A 30 15.51 -1.03 -35.32
CA ALA A 30 16.85 -1.54 -35.69
C ALA A 30 17.99 -0.71 -35.08
N THR A 31 17.73 0.59 -34.87
CA THR A 31 18.70 1.52 -34.33
C THR A 31 18.12 2.34 -33.19
N LEU A 32 18.96 2.62 -32.20
CA LEU A 32 18.73 3.58 -31.14
C LEU A 32 19.44 4.88 -31.50
N ASN A 33 18.70 5.96 -31.64
CA ASN A 33 19.22 7.28 -31.82
C ASN A 33 19.17 8.04 -30.50
N LEU A 34 20.33 8.47 -30.05
CA LEU A 34 20.50 9.29 -28.85
C LEU A 34 20.87 10.70 -29.27
N PHE A 35 20.17 11.69 -28.77
CA PHE A 35 20.53 13.09 -28.92
C PHE A 35 20.96 13.61 -27.56
N VAL A 36 22.19 14.01 -27.43
CA VAL A 36 22.77 14.49 -26.18
C VAL A 36 23.05 15.97 -26.33
N VAL A 37 22.54 16.78 -25.44
CA VAL A 37 22.94 18.19 -25.32
C VAL A 37 24.20 18.21 -24.47
N ASP A 38 25.27 18.75 -25.04
CA ASP A 38 26.56 18.93 -24.39
C ASP A 38 26.77 20.43 -24.18
N ASP A 39 26.78 20.88 -22.92
CA ASP A 39 26.87 22.30 -22.60
C ASP A 39 28.31 22.79 -22.67
N GLY A 40 29.30 21.90 -22.56
CA GLY A 40 30.71 22.24 -22.68
C GLY A 40 31.11 22.79 -24.06
N ASP A 41 30.57 22.22 -25.15
CA ASP A 41 30.79 22.72 -26.53
C ASP A 41 29.52 23.39 -27.12
N HIS A 42 28.48 23.58 -26.32
CA HIS A 42 27.19 24.18 -26.70
C HIS A 42 26.56 23.50 -27.93
N GLY A 43 26.68 22.19 -28.02
CA GLY A 43 26.28 21.40 -29.17
C GLY A 43 25.23 20.32 -28.83
N VAL A 44 24.59 19.82 -29.89
CA VAL A 44 23.77 18.60 -29.82
C VAL A 44 24.49 17.50 -30.57
N ARG A 45 24.84 16.46 -29.86
CA ARG A 45 25.46 15.27 -30.43
C ARG A 45 24.43 14.19 -30.70
N ARG A 46 24.48 13.60 -31.90
CA ARG A 46 23.68 12.42 -32.24
C ARG A 46 24.57 11.18 -32.23
N LEU A 47 24.16 10.18 -31.47
CA LEU A 47 24.72 8.84 -31.52
C LEU A 47 23.70 7.89 -32.10
N THR A 48 24.16 6.98 -32.94
CA THR A 48 23.34 5.89 -33.46
C THR A 48 23.99 4.59 -33.03
N LEU A 49 23.23 3.80 -32.26
CA LEU A 49 23.66 2.49 -31.76
C LEU A 49 22.81 1.41 -32.42
N PRO A 50 23.37 0.23 -32.70
CA PRO A 50 22.57 -0.91 -33.09
C PRO A 50 21.54 -1.21 -31.98
N TRP A 51 20.27 -1.26 -32.34
CA TRP A 51 19.21 -1.67 -31.45
C TRP A 51 18.79 -3.07 -31.86
N ALA A 52 19.53 -4.08 -31.45
CA ALA A 52 19.03 -5.44 -31.56
C ALA A 52 17.82 -5.54 -30.66
N GLN A 53 16.63 -5.70 -31.25
CA GLN A 53 15.58 -6.40 -30.59
C GLN A 53 16.03 -7.89 -30.54
N ASP A 54 16.85 -8.25 -29.58
CA ASP A 54 16.66 -9.58 -29.02
C ASP A 54 15.18 -9.59 -28.63
N GLU A 55 14.47 -10.66 -28.94
CA GLU A 55 13.18 -10.91 -28.31
C GLU A 55 13.43 -10.92 -26.80
N VAL A 56 13.48 -9.73 -26.25
CA VAL A 56 13.22 -9.55 -24.85
C VAL A 56 11.73 -9.88 -24.76
N ILE A 57 11.43 -11.13 -24.47
CA ILE A 57 10.32 -11.39 -23.58
C ILE A 57 10.78 -10.71 -22.28
N ALA A 58 10.77 -9.37 -22.31
CA ALA A 58 10.84 -8.62 -21.10
C ALA A 58 9.72 -9.16 -20.27
N ASP A 59 10.01 -9.56 -19.05
CA ASP A 59 9.06 -9.59 -17.97
C ASP A 59 8.60 -8.12 -17.81
N VAL A 60 7.83 -7.64 -18.81
CA VAL A 60 7.35 -6.27 -18.89
C VAL A 60 6.28 -6.20 -17.84
N MET A 61 6.67 -5.70 -16.71
CA MET A 61 5.76 -5.46 -15.62
C MET A 61 4.59 -4.60 -16.13
N PRO A 62 3.35 -5.09 -16.10
CA PRO A 62 2.21 -4.34 -16.57
C PRO A 62 2.10 -2.99 -15.87
N LEU A 63 1.69 -1.96 -16.63
CA LEU A 63 1.32 -0.66 -16.08
C LEU A 63 -0.21 -0.57 -16.03
N VAL A 64 -0.75 -0.25 -14.86
CA VAL A 64 -2.15 0.07 -14.67
C VAL A 64 -2.30 1.57 -14.42
N GLU A 65 -3.46 2.14 -14.77
CA GLU A 65 -3.69 3.58 -14.62
C GLU A 65 -4.61 3.86 -13.42
N PRO A 66 -4.28 4.86 -12.57
CA PRO A 66 -5.19 5.32 -11.53
C PRO A 66 -6.38 6.04 -12.17
N SER A 67 -7.56 5.91 -11.59
CA SER A 67 -8.77 6.61 -12.05
C SER A 67 -9.02 7.94 -11.34
N ALA A 68 -8.45 8.11 -10.14
CA ALA A 68 -8.54 9.31 -9.32
C ALA A 68 -7.33 9.41 -8.39
N GLN A 69 -7.19 10.55 -7.76
CA GLN A 69 -6.24 10.79 -6.67
C GLN A 69 -6.90 11.67 -5.61
N THR A 70 -6.43 11.58 -4.37
CA THR A 70 -6.94 12.43 -3.29
C THR A 70 -6.40 13.86 -3.38
N ASP A 71 -7.08 14.79 -2.70
CA ASP A 71 -6.44 16.02 -2.28
C ASP A 71 -5.13 15.70 -1.55
N THR A 72 -4.16 16.60 -1.63
CA THR A 72 -2.84 16.36 -1.02
C THR A 72 -2.86 16.61 0.47
N VAL A 73 -1.98 15.93 1.22
CA VAL A 73 -1.66 16.36 2.58
C VAL A 73 -1.06 17.77 2.58
N ALA A 74 -1.05 18.42 3.74
CA ALA A 74 -0.71 19.85 3.79
C ALA A 74 0.79 20.13 3.58
N LEU A 75 1.67 19.22 3.98
CA LEU A 75 3.12 19.44 4.04
C LEU A 75 3.89 18.63 3.00
N PHE A 76 4.91 19.24 2.41
CA PHE A 76 5.85 18.58 1.52
C PHE A 76 6.76 17.58 2.26
N GLY A 77 7.36 16.68 1.46
CA GLY A 77 8.25 15.61 1.89
C GLY A 77 7.48 14.43 2.41
N ASP A 78 8.12 13.53 3.08
CA ASP A 78 7.56 12.31 3.64
C ASP A 78 6.49 12.64 4.71
N ALA A 79 5.21 12.55 4.32
CA ALA A 79 4.06 12.98 5.11
C ALA A 79 2.86 12.03 5.02
N ALA A 80 2.28 11.80 3.84
CA ALA A 80 1.25 10.78 3.69
C ALA A 80 1.85 9.39 3.88
N ASP A 81 1.11 8.47 4.51
CA ASP A 81 1.62 7.15 4.83
C ASP A 81 0.66 6.03 4.41
N ASP A 82 -0.28 5.68 5.24
CA ASP A 82 -1.09 4.48 5.07
C ASP A 82 -2.57 4.83 4.86
N PRO A 83 -3.25 4.22 3.87
CA PRO A 83 -4.67 4.37 3.70
C PRO A 83 -5.45 3.21 4.32
N ALA A 84 -6.68 3.48 4.77
CA ALA A 84 -7.70 2.48 5.02
C ALA A 84 -8.98 2.81 4.26
N ILE A 85 -9.81 1.80 3.96
CA ILE A 85 -11.09 1.99 3.29
C ILE A 85 -12.22 1.66 4.26
N TRP A 86 -12.98 2.68 4.67
CA TRP A 86 -14.24 2.45 5.36
C TRP A 86 -15.37 2.23 4.35
N LEU A 87 -15.97 1.05 4.36
CA LEU A 87 -17.09 0.68 3.49
C LEU A 87 -18.42 1.11 4.08
N ASN A 88 -19.12 2.03 3.42
CA ASN A 88 -20.53 2.28 3.74
C ASN A 88 -21.39 1.11 3.22
N ARG A 89 -21.76 0.19 4.12
CA ARG A 89 -22.50 -1.03 3.76
C ARG A 89 -23.94 -0.77 3.30
N LYS A 90 -24.49 0.41 3.58
CA LYS A 90 -25.83 0.83 3.12
C LYS A 90 -25.79 1.51 1.76
N THR A 91 -24.75 2.32 1.53
CA THR A 91 -24.56 3.10 0.30
C THR A 91 -23.08 3.02 -0.10
N PRO A 92 -22.63 1.95 -0.78
CA PRO A 92 -21.21 1.73 -1.04
C PRO A 92 -20.50 2.88 -1.77
N SER A 93 -21.22 3.66 -2.59
CA SER A 93 -20.67 4.87 -3.22
C SER A 93 -20.41 6.03 -2.24
N ALA A 94 -20.87 5.93 -1.00
CA ALA A 94 -20.60 6.87 0.09
C ALA A 94 -19.47 6.42 1.02
N SER A 95 -18.73 5.38 0.66
CA SER A 95 -17.53 4.91 1.37
C SER A 95 -16.49 6.01 1.48
N ARG A 96 -15.56 5.86 2.42
CA ARG A 96 -14.50 6.84 2.71
C ARG A 96 -13.13 6.18 2.61
N ILE A 97 -12.15 6.98 2.24
CA ILE A 97 -10.74 6.65 2.35
C ILE A 97 -10.19 7.44 3.52
N LEU A 98 -9.59 6.75 4.47
CA LEU A 98 -8.84 7.34 5.56
C LEU A 98 -7.36 7.33 5.14
N GLY A 99 -6.65 8.43 5.33
CA GLY A 99 -5.23 8.53 5.00
C GLY A 99 -4.46 9.14 6.16
N THR A 100 -3.43 8.47 6.65
CA THR A 100 -2.58 8.99 7.71
C THR A 100 -1.59 10.02 7.19
N ASP A 101 -1.29 10.99 8.04
CA ASP A 101 -0.23 11.98 7.84
C ASP A 101 0.77 11.90 8.99
N LYS A 102 2.00 11.47 8.66
CA LYS A 102 3.14 11.36 9.60
C LYS A 102 3.53 12.68 10.27
N LYS A 103 2.89 13.78 9.91
CA LYS A 103 3.19 15.14 10.42
C LYS A 103 2.00 15.82 11.10
N ALA A 104 0.75 15.36 10.83
CA ALA A 104 -0.40 16.17 11.20
C ALA A 104 -1.61 15.40 11.77
N GLY A 105 -1.97 14.23 11.25
CA GLY A 105 -3.14 13.51 11.74
C GLY A 105 -3.78 12.54 10.76
N LEU A 106 -5.11 12.53 10.72
CA LEU A 106 -5.91 11.65 9.88
C LEU A 106 -6.77 12.47 8.93
N HIS A 107 -6.61 12.24 7.64
CA HIS A 107 -7.45 12.77 6.58
C HIS A 107 -8.54 11.78 6.21
N VAL A 108 -9.72 12.28 5.85
CA VAL A 108 -10.84 11.47 5.36
C VAL A 108 -11.26 12.03 4.01
N TYR A 109 -11.32 11.16 2.99
CA TYR A 109 -11.65 11.53 1.63
C TYR A 109 -12.88 10.77 1.13
N ASP A 110 -13.61 11.36 0.17
CA ASP A 110 -14.60 10.62 -0.60
C ASP A 110 -13.95 9.80 -1.73
N LEU A 111 -14.73 9.01 -2.45
CA LEU A 111 -14.23 8.18 -3.56
C LEU A 111 -13.84 8.97 -4.82
N ASN A 112 -14.02 10.29 -4.83
CA ASN A 112 -13.47 11.18 -5.87
C ASN A 112 -12.12 11.78 -5.43
N GLY A 113 -11.70 11.50 -4.21
CA GLY A 113 -10.46 12.01 -3.62
C GLY A 113 -10.59 13.36 -2.93
N THR A 114 -11.81 13.90 -2.79
CA THR A 114 -12.02 15.18 -2.09
C THR A 114 -11.96 14.98 -0.57
N GLU A 115 -11.18 15.79 0.13
CA GLU A 115 -11.14 15.78 1.59
C GLU A 115 -12.50 16.20 2.18
N THR A 116 -13.04 15.37 3.05
CA THR A 116 -14.32 15.60 3.74
C THR A 116 -14.16 15.92 5.21
N GLN A 117 -13.07 15.43 5.83
CA GLN A 117 -12.75 15.68 7.23
C GLN A 117 -11.23 15.59 7.45
N PHE A 118 -10.73 16.36 8.42
CA PHE A 118 -9.36 16.25 8.91
C PHE A 118 -9.34 16.30 10.43
N LEU A 119 -8.65 15.36 11.06
CA LEU A 119 -8.46 15.27 12.51
C LEU A 119 -6.99 15.52 12.85
N ALA A 120 -6.70 16.68 13.44
CA ALA A 120 -5.35 17.11 13.81
C ALA A 120 -4.93 16.50 15.15
N VAL A 121 -4.50 15.25 15.14
CA VAL A 121 -4.22 14.42 16.34
C VAL A 121 -2.74 14.06 16.51
N GLY A 122 -1.86 14.70 15.78
CA GLY A 122 -0.41 14.43 15.83
C GLY A 122 0.04 13.43 14.77
N ARG A 123 1.27 12.91 14.93
CA ARG A 123 1.92 12.04 13.94
C ARG A 123 1.33 10.64 13.93
N LEU A 124 0.55 10.33 12.90
CA LEU A 124 0.03 8.98 12.67
C LEU A 124 0.86 8.24 11.61
N ASN A 125 1.01 6.91 11.77
CA ASN A 125 1.65 6.06 10.77
C ASN A 125 0.59 5.20 10.06
N ASN A 126 0.26 4.02 10.54
CA ASN A 126 -0.74 3.15 9.91
C ASN A 126 -2.14 3.34 10.51
N VAL A 127 -3.15 2.96 9.73
CA VAL A 127 -4.57 2.97 10.13
C VAL A 127 -5.28 1.75 9.58
N ASP A 128 -6.19 1.14 10.34
CA ASP A 128 -7.07 0.07 9.86
C ASP A 128 -8.48 0.24 10.42
N VAL A 129 -9.46 -0.38 9.80
CA VAL A 129 -10.90 -0.22 10.08
C VAL A 129 -11.54 -1.58 10.36
N ARG A 130 -12.40 -1.62 11.41
CA ARG A 130 -13.33 -2.75 11.66
C ARG A 130 -14.72 -2.22 11.95
N TYR A 131 -15.68 -3.13 12.07
CA TYR A 131 -17.09 -2.80 12.01
C TYR A 131 -17.85 -3.31 13.23
N ASP A 132 -19.06 -2.72 13.45
CA ASP A 132 -20.06 -3.22 14.38
C ASP A 132 -19.62 -3.28 15.86
N LEU A 133 -18.80 -2.33 16.32
CA LEU A 133 -18.44 -2.20 17.73
C LEU A 133 -19.58 -1.54 18.53
N GLU A 134 -19.95 -2.12 19.66
CA GLU A 134 -20.92 -1.54 20.57
C GLU A 134 -20.21 -0.73 21.66
N VAL A 135 -20.49 0.58 21.72
CA VAL A 135 -19.98 1.52 22.74
C VAL A 135 -21.16 2.23 23.38
N ALA A 136 -21.29 2.15 24.71
CA ALA A 136 -22.39 2.76 25.49
C ALA A 136 -23.80 2.45 24.95
N GLY A 137 -23.99 1.26 24.36
CA GLY A 137 -25.28 0.82 23.81
C GLY A 137 -25.59 1.37 22.41
N GLN A 138 -24.64 2.02 21.77
CA GLN A 138 -24.71 2.49 20.39
C GLN A 138 -23.70 1.74 19.53
N ARG A 139 -24.03 1.48 18.27
CA ARG A 139 -23.11 0.83 17.32
C ARG A 139 -22.34 1.85 16.53
N TYR A 140 -21.05 1.59 16.44
CA TYR A 140 -20.07 2.34 15.63
C TYR A 140 -19.24 1.38 14.80
N ASP A 141 -18.72 1.87 13.71
CA ASP A 141 -17.52 1.27 13.11
C ASP A 141 -16.29 1.95 13.75
N ILE A 142 -15.12 1.37 13.62
CA ILE A 142 -13.93 1.83 14.34
C ILE A 142 -12.74 1.95 13.39
N ALA A 143 -11.99 3.03 13.49
CA ALA A 143 -10.64 3.12 12.97
C ALA A 143 -9.65 3.20 14.12
N VAL A 144 -8.51 2.53 13.96
CA VAL A 144 -7.40 2.61 14.91
C VAL A 144 -6.14 2.95 14.13
N ALA A 145 -5.38 3.91 14.62
CA ALA A 145 -4.10 4.31 14.03
C ALA A 145 -2.98 4.24 15.05
N THR A 146 -1.75 4.05 14.60
CA THR A 146 -0.57 4.22 15.47
C THR A 146 -0.21 5.69 15.58
N ASN A 147 -0.06 6.17 16.82
CA ASN A 147 0.37 7.54 17.11
C ASN A 147 1.82 7.56 17.61
N ARG A 148 2.71 8.12 16.80
CA ARG A 148 4.16 8.15 17.05
C ARG A 148 4.57 9.19 18.07
N ASP A 149 3.70 10.15 18.42
CA ASP A 149 4.00 11.13 19.46
C ASP A 149 3.92 10.54 20.86
N HIS A 150 3.08 9.51 21.03
CA HIS A 150 2.76 8.93 22.32
C HIS A 150 3.02 7.42 22.43
N ASN A 151 3.50 6.77 21.36
CA ASN A 151 3.62 5.30 21.27
C ASN A 151 2.31 4.63 21.67
N SER A 152 1.21 5.03 21.04
CA SER A 152 -0.14 4.63 21.40
C SER A 152 -0.98 4.21 20.21
N LEU A 153 -2.04 3.45 20.48
CA LEU A 153 -3.16 3.25 19.55
C LEU A 153 -4.08 4.47 19.68
N HIS A 154 -4.28 5.21 18.59
CA HIS A 154 -5.26 6.31 18.53
C HIS A 154 -6.54 5.77 17.92
N VAL A 155 -7.64 5.92 18.63
CA VAL A 155 -8.93 5.32 18.31
C VAL A 155 -9.90 6.36 17.82
N PHE A 156 -10.63 6.05 16.76
CA PHE A 156 -11.71 6.87 16.20
C PHE A 156 -12.96 6.02 16.08
N LEU A 157 -14.09 6.56 16.53
CA LEU A 157 -15.40 5.98 16.26
C LEU A 157 -15.93 6.55 14.94
N ILE A 158 -16.48 5.68 14.11
CA ILE A 158 -17.04 6.05 12.81
C ILE A 158 -18.56 5.87 12.89
N ASP A 159 -19.30 6.93 12.59
CA ASP A 159 -20.75 6.84 12.43
C ASP A 159 -21.08 5.92 11.24
N PRO A 160 -21.78 4.79 11.43
CA PRO A 160 -21.99 3.79 10.39
C PRO A 160 -22.93 4.25 9.26
N ASP A 161 -23.59 5.39 9.41
CA ASP A 161 -24.49 5.96 8.40
C ASP A 161 -23.82 7.03 7.57
N THR A 162 -22.99 7.87 8.18
CA THR A 162 -22.38 9.04 7.53
C THR A 162 -20.91 8.85 7.17
N GLY A 163 -20.19 7.99 7.91
CA GLY A 163 -18.74 7.84 7.82
C GLY A 163 -17.97 9.00 8.45
N GLU A 164 -18.63 9.81 9.29
CA GLU A 164 -17.96 10.85 10.07
C GLU A 164 -17.21 10.22 11.24
N LEU A 165 -15.97 10.68 11.46
CA LEU A 165 -15.09 10.18 12.51
C LEU A 165 -15.11 11.10 13.73
N GLU A 166 -15.12 10.49 14.91
CA GLU A 166 -14.93 11.15 16.20
C GLU A 166 -13.71 10.58 16.93
N ASP A 167 -12.85 11.47 17.45
CA ASP A 167 -11.69 11.08 18.27
C ASP A 167 -12.17 10.44 19.58
N ALA A 168 -11.86 9.18 19.78
CA ALA A 168 -12.23 8.39 20.97
C ALA A 168 -11.05 8.19 21.94
N GLY A 169 -9.94 8.90 21.73
CA GLY A 169 -8.80 8.89 22.62
C GLY A 169 -7.72 7.87 22.26
N GLN A 170 -6.85 7.59 23.24
CA GLN A 170 -5.62 6.82 22.98
C GLN A 170 -5.44 5.72 24.04
N ILE A 171 -4.83 4.61 23.59
CA ILE A 171 -4.43 3.49 24.43
C ILE A 171 -2.90 3.37 24.34
N ALA A 172 -2.19 3.60 25.45
CA ALA A 172 -0.73 3.49 25.47
C ALA A 172 -0.26 2.05 25.26
N THR A 173 0.75 1.85 24.41
CA THR A 173 1.37 0.54 24.18
C THR A 173 2.66 0.36 24.96
N GLY A 174 3.24 -0.84 24.90
CA GLY A 174 4.57 -1.13 25.45
C GLY A 174 5.72 -0.90 24.46
N LEU A 175 5.42 -0.47 23.23
CA LEU A 175 6.41 -0.28 22.17
C LEU A 175 7.18 1.05 22.37
N GLU A 176 8.49 1.02 22.17
CA GLU A 176 9.32 2.23 22.29
C GLU A 176 9.24 3.12 21.04
N GLU A 177 9.18 2.52 19.86
CA GLU A 177 9.04 3.18 18.57
C GLU A 177 7.91 2.50 17.80
N ILE A 178 6.68 2.91 18.12
CA ILE A 178 5.49 2.37 17.43
C ILE A 178 5.53 2.76 15.96
N TYR A 179 5.09 1.83 15.08
CA TYR A 179 5.19 1.99 13.64
C TYR A 179 3.93 1.49 12.94
N GLY A 180 3.93 0.27 12.39
CA GLY A 180 2.81 -0.30 11.68
C GLY A 180 1.65 -0.76 12.57
N LEU A 181 0.51 -1.05 11.93
CA LEU A 181 -0.71 -1.52 12.60
C LEU A 181 -1.58 -2.30 11.63
N CYS A 182 -2.28 -3.31 12.13
CA CYS A 182 -3.51 -3.85 11.55
C CYS A 182 -4.47 -4.33 12.63
N LEU A 183 -5.72 -4.52 12.27
CA LEU A 183 -6.78 -5.00 13.14
C LEU A 183 -7.18 -6.44 12.78
N TYR A 184 -7.70 -7.16 13.75
CA TYR A 184 -8.29 -8.48 13.59
C TYR A 184 -9.55 -8.57 14.42
N GLN A 185 -10.60 -9.17 13.88
CA GLN A 185 -11.85 -9.36 14.59
C GLN A 185 -12.34 -10.80 14.46
N ASP A 186 -12.65 -11.43 15.60
CA ASP A 186 -13.25 -12.75 15.67
C ASP A 186 -14.42 -12.77 16.69
N ASP A 187 -14.94 -13.96 16.98
CA ASP A 187 -16.05 -14.13 17.96
C ASP A 187 -15.65 -13.76 19.40
N GLU A 188 -14.35 -13.71 19.71
CA GLU A 188 -13.81 -13.37 21.04
C GLU A 188 -13.63 -11.85 21.22
N GLY A 189 -13.46 -11.10 20.12
CA GLY A 189 -13.35 -9.65 20.16
C GLY A 189 -12.60 -9.00 19.02
N LEU A 190 -12.31 -7.73 19.24
CA LEU A 190 -11.52 -6.89 18.35
C LEU A 190 -10.09 -6.79 18.86
N TYR A 191 -9.14 -7.04 18.00
CA TYR A 191 -7.70 -6.98 18.33
C TYR A 191 -6.97 -5.99 17.44
N ALA A 192 -5.99 -5.29 18.02
CA ALA A 192 -5.02 -4.48 17.29
C ALA A 192 -3.63 -5.13 17.38
N PHE A 193 -2.90 -5.10 16.27
CA PHE A 193 -1.52 -5.56 16.16
C PHE A 193 -0.58 -4.39 15.84
N PRO A 194 -0.31 -3.47 16.77
CA PRO A 194 0.75 -2.51 16.57
C PRO A 194 2.10 -3.23 16.55
N ASN A 195 2.99 -2.76 15.69
CA ASN A 195 4.37 -3.19 15.67
C ASN A 195 5.33 -2.04 15.95
N GLY A 196 6.57 -2.36 16.21
CA GLY A 196 7.63 -1.39 16.47
C GLY A 196 8.90 -1.72 15.70
N LYS A 197 9.74 -0.73 15.49
CA LYS A 197 10.97 -0.83 14.68
C LYS A 197 11.97 -1.88 15.15
N SER A 198 11.83 -2.37 16.38
CA SER A 198 12.66 -3.46 16.93
C SER A 198 12.22 -4.87 16.50
N GLY A 199 11.20 -5.00 15.65
CA GLY A 199 10.60 -6.30 15.29
C GLY A 199 9.52 -6.78 16.24
N ALA A 200 9.28 -6.07 17.34
CA ALA A 200 8.26 -6.42 18.32
C ALA A 200 6.85 -6.13 17.77
N ILE A 201 5.93 -7.08 17.96
CA ILE A 201 4.52 -6.95 17.60
C ILE A 201 3.70 -7.27 18.86
N GLU A 202 2.81 -6.36 19.24
CA GLU A 202 1.92 -6.54 20.38
C GLU A 202 0.50 -6.81 19.90
N GLN A 203 -0.18 -7.81 20.48
CA GLN A 203 -1.61 -8.04 20.25
C GLN A 203 -2.42 -7.49 21.41
N TRP A 204 -3.26 -6.51 21.12
CA TRP A 204 -4.09 -5.83 22.09
C TRP A 204 -5.56 -6.15 21.86
N LEU A 205 -6.25 -6.70 22.86
CA LEU A 205 -7.71 -6.85 22.86
C LEU A 205 -8.32 -5.51 23.21
N LEU A 206 -9.17 -4.99 22.31
CA LEU A 206 -9.90 -3.72 22.48
C LEU A 206 -11.32 -4.00 22.92
N ARG A 207 -11.77 -3.31 23.97
CA ARG A 207 -13.13 -3.44 24.51
C ARG A 207 -13.69 -2.10 24.93
N ALA A 208 -14.99 -1.93 24.75
CA ALA A 208 -15.71 -0.79 25.30
C ALA A 208 -15.98 -1.00 26.79
N GLU A 209 -15.59 -0.05 27.61
CA GLU A 209 -15.96 0.04 29.03
C GLU A 209 -16.68 1.38 29.27
N GLY A 210 -18.02 1.30 29.32
CA GLY A 210 -18.86 2.50 29.33
C GLY A 210 -18.80 3.23 28.00
N ASP A 211 -18.39 4.49 28.02
CA ASP A 211 -18.19 5.38 26.87
C ASP A 211 -16.75 5.45 26.36
N ALA A 212 -15.83 4.73 27.00
CA ALA A 212 -14.40 4.69 26.64
C ALA A 212 -14.01 3.34 26.07
N LEU A 213 -12.96 3.35 25.23
CA LEU A 213 -12.29 2.13 24.76
C LEU A 213 -11.05 1.85 25.62
N GLN A 214 -10.91 0.59 26.02
CA GLN A 214 -9.78 0.09 26.81
C GLN A 214 -9.05 -0.99 25.99
N GLY A 215 -7.75 -1.10 26.20
CA GLY A 215 -6.91 -2.13 25.60
C GLY A 215 -6.23 -3.00 26.63
N ALA A 216 -6.20 -4.29 26.38
CA ALA A 216 -5.42 -5.25 27.18
C ALA A 216 -4.41 -5.98 26.30
N LEU A 217 -3.13 -5.92 26.65
CA LEU A 217 -2.09 -6.70 25.98
C LEU A 217 -2.32 -8.19 26.26
N VAL A 218 -2.54 -8.99 25.21
CA VAL A 218 -2.86 -10.43 25.34
C VAL A 218 -1.77 -11.34 24.82
N ARG A 219 -0.97 -10.88 23.84
CA ARG A 219 0.12 -11.67 23.25
C ARG A 219 1.21 -10.78 22.67
N LYS A 220 2.44 -11.31 22.57
CA LYS A 220 3.55 -10.68 21.86
C LYS A 220 4.07 -11.63 20.78
N LEU A 221 4.35 -11.08 19.61
CA LEU A 221 4.99 -11.73 18.49
C LEU A 221 6.30 -11.03 18.18
N GLN A 222 7.16 -11.65 17.39
CA GLN A 222 8.48 -11.08 17.08
C GLN A 222 8.90 -11.51 15.67
N VAL A 223 9.44 -10.57 14.90
CA VAL A 223 10.26 -10.79 13.70
C VAL A 223 11.68 -10.29 13.97
N ASP A 224 12.63 -10.60 13.10
CA ASP A 224 14.06 -10.37 13.39
C ASP A 224 14.49 -8.91 13.19
N SER A 225 13.79 -8.16 12.31
CA SER A 225 14.07 -6.76 11.99
C SER A 225 12.79 -5.93 11.92
N GLN A 226 12.87 -4.71 11.41
CA GLN A 226 11.77 -3.75 11.36
C GLN A 226 10.61 -4.28 10.50
N PRO A 227 9.40 -4.45 11.04
CA PRO A 227 8.18 -4.64 10.27
C PRO A 227 7.44 -3.31 10.12
N GLU A 228 6.66 -3.17 9.06
CA GLU A 228 5.69 -2.08 8.97
C GLU A 228 4.31 -2.60 8.59
N GLY A 229 4.06 -2.89 7.32
CA GLY A 229 2.75 -3.32 6.86
C GLY A 229 2.31 -4.64 7.49
N CYS A 230 1.06 -4.70 7.89
CA CYS A 230 0.41 -5.95 8.25
C CYS A 230 -1.05 -5.95 7.81
N VAL A 231 -1.63 -7.14 7.68
CA VAL A 231 -3.07 -7.32 7.44
C VAL A 231 -3.52 -8.64 8.04
N ALA A 232 -4.68 -8.63 8.68
CA ALA A 232 -5.28 -9.85 9.20
C ALA A 232 -6.53 -10.26 8.41
N ASP A 233 -6.61 -11.54 8.10
CA ASP A 233 -7.80 -12.16 7.52
C ASP A 233 -8.70 -12.68 8.64
N ASP A 234 -9.76 -11.97 8.91
CA ASP A 234 -10.74 -12.30 9.95
C ASP A 234 -11.44 -13.64 9.68
N ASN A 235 -11.52 -14.10 8.43
CA ASN A 235 -12.16 -15.35 8.08
C ASN A 235 -11.26 -16.57 8.31
N SER A 236 -10.01 -16.48 7.94
CA SER A 236 -9.06 -17.59 8.06
C SER A 236 -8.24 -17.57 9.35
N GLY A 237 -8.27 -16.46 10.10
CA GLY A 237 -7.48 -16.25 11.31
C GLY A 237 -5.98 -16.18 11.03
N ARG A 238 -5.58 -15.57 9.91
CA ARG A 238 -4.19 -15.37 9.52
C ARG A 238 -3.79 -13.91 9.66
N LEU A 239 -2.65 -13.65 10.26
CA LEU A 239 -2.01 -12.35 10.35
C LEU A 239 -0.77 -12.35 9.45
N PHE A 240 -0.78 -11.57 8.38
CA PHE A 240 0.37 -11.34 7.53
C PHE A 240 1.14 -10.11 8.01
N VAL A 241 2.47 -10.20 8.03
CA VAL A 241 3.37 -9.14 8.50
C VAL A 241 4.51 -9.00 7.50
N GLY A 242 4.72 -7.79 6.99
CA GLY A 242 5.88 -7.42 6.17
C GLY A 242 7.06 -7.07 7.07
N GLU A 243 8.15 -7.80 6.96
CA GLU A 243 9.46 -7.45 7.51
C GLU A 243 10.27 -6.79 6.38
N GLU A 244 10.51 -5.49 6.48
CA GLU A 244 10.91 -4.61 5.37
C GLU A 244 12.06 -5.17 4.52
N ASP A 245 13.15 -5.60 5.16
CA ASP A 245 14.37 -6.07 4.51
C ASP A 245 14.45 -7.61 4.35
N SER A 246 13.34 -8.35 4.56
CA SER A 246 13.41 -9.81 4.68
C SER A 246 12.31 -10.55 3.91
N ALA A 247 11.11 -10.58 4.44
CA ALA A 247 10.04 -11.42 3.93
C ALA A 247 8.65 -10.94 4.40
N VAL A 248 7.60 -11.48 3.78
CA VAL A 248 6.27 -11.50 4.40
C VAL A 248 6.14 -12.79 5.19
N TRP A 249 5.72 -12.64 6.44
CA TRP A 249 5.47 -13.71 7.39
C TRP A 249 3.97 -13.86 7.64
N VAL A 250 3.54 -15.06 8.01
CA VAL A 250 2.17 -15.31 8.47
C VAL A 250 2.20 -15.95 9.86
N PHE A 251 1.35 -15.42 10.74
CA PHE A 251 1.09 -15.94 12.08
C PHE A 251 -0.38 -16.32 12.20
N PRO A 252 -0.75 -17.25 13.10
CA PRO A 252 -2.12 -17.36 13.57
C PRO A 252 -2.55 -16.06 14.27
N ALA A 253 -3.70 -15.48 13.89
CA ALA A 253 -4.18 -14.20 14.46
C ALA A 253 -4.84 -14.39 15.84
N ALA A 254 -5.49 -15.53 16.10
CA ALA A 254 -6.16 -15.76 17.38
C ALA A 254 -5.18 -15.77 18.56
N ALA A 255 -5.56 -15.13 19.67
CA ALA A 255 -4.68 -14.82 20.79
C ALA A 255 -4.19 -16.06 21.57
N ASP A 256 -4.91 -17.17 21.52
CA ASP A 256 -4.59 -18.43 22.18
C ASP A 256 -3.66 -19.35 21.35
N GLN A 257 -3.35 -18.96 20.12
CA GLN A 257 -2.53 -19.75 19.20
C GLN A 257 -1.02 -19.49 19.38
N PRO A 258 -0.14 -20.43 18.96
CA PRO A 258 1.30 -20.25 19.05
C PRO A 258 1.81 -19.00 18.31
N ALA A 259 2.83 -18.36 18.85
CA ALA A 259 3.52 -17.22 18.24
C ALA A 259 4.58 -17.66 17.21
N GLN A 260 4.25 -18.62 16.33
CA GLN A 260 5.16 -19.16 15.35
C GLN A 260 4.83 -18.64 13.95
N ALA A 261 5.82 -18.02 13.32
CA ALA A 261 5.72 -17.52 11.96
C ALA A 261 5.99 -18.62 10.92
N GLU A 262 5.31 -18.53 9.78
CA GLU A 262 5.66 -19.23 8.54
C GLU A 262 5.98 -18.17 7.47
N GLN A 263 6.95 -18.48 6.59
CA GLN A 263 7.33 -17.57 5.52
C GLN A 263 6.35 -17.70 4.35
N VAL A 264 5.78 -16.57 3.92
CA VAL A 264 4.90 -16.46 2.75
C VAL A 264 5.73 -16.24 1.48
N VAL A 265 6.48 -15.15 1.44
CA VAL A 265 7.36 -14.79 0.31
C VAL A 265 8.54 -13.98 0.81
N ALA A 266 9.74 -14.33 0.34
CA ALA A 266 10.97 -13.59 0.66
C ALA A 266 11.32 -12.56 -0.41
N ILE A 267 12.13 -11.60 -0.04
CA ILE A 267 12.79 -10.68 -0.97
C ILE A 267 13.53 -11.47 -2.05
N SER A 268 13.38 -11.04 -3.29
CA SER A 268 13.91 -11.67 -4.48
C SER A 268 13.90 -10.69 -5.66
N GLU A 269 14.24 -11.16 -6.85
CA GLU A 269 14.08 -10.38 -8.10
C GLU A 269 12.61 -10.00 -8.38
N ARG A 270 11.65 -10.63 -7.70
CA ARG A 270 10.20 -10.38 -7.86
C ARG A 270 9.61 -9.47 -6.80
N LEU A 271 10.17 -9.47 -5.60
CA LEU A 271 9.77 -8.65 -4.45
C LEU A 271 11.01 -7.96 -3.90
N HIS A 272 11.06 -6.65 -4.00
CA HIS A 272 12.20 -5.84 -3.55
C HIS A 272 11.91 -5.20 -2.19
N ALA A 273 12.94 -5.01 -1.40
CA ALA A 273 12.87 -4.19 -0.20
C ALA A 273 12.62 -2.70 -0.58
N ASP A 274 11.96 -1.92 0.24
CA ASP A 274 11.33 -2.36 1.47
C ASP A 274 9.98 -3.04 1.19
N ILE A 275 9.60 -4.03 2.02
CA ILE A 275 8.26 -4.60 2.02
C ILE A 275 7.41 -3.73 2.95
N GLU A 276 6.50 -2.98 2.35
CA GLU A 276 5.69 -1.99 3.03
C GLU A 276 4.22 -2.44 3.16
N GLY A 277 3.25 -1.65 2.75
CA GLY A 277 1.83 -1.97 2.89
C GLY A 277 1.42 -3.35 2.40
N LEU A 278 0.55 -3.99 3.15
CA LEU A 278 -0.08 -5.28 2.86
C LEU A 278 -1.60 -5.15 2.93
N ALA A 279 -2.30 -5.71 1.94
CA ALA A 279 -3.77 -5.77 1.96
C ALA A 279 -4.31 -7.07 1.37
N LEU A 280 -5.56 -7.42 1.69
CA LEU A 280 -6.21 -8.66 1.25
C LEU A 280 -7.38 -8.36 0.32
N TYR A 281 -7.32 -8.90 -0.89
CA TYR A 281 -8.43 -8.87 -1.83
C TYR A 281 -9.17 -10.21 -1.81
N HIS A 282 -10.48 -10.18 -1.52
CA HIS A 282 -11.34 -11.36 -1.47
C HIS A 282 -12.56 -11.18 -2.38
N GLN A 283 -12.66 -11.95 -3.47
CA GLN A 283 -13.84 -11.96 -4.33
C GLN A 283 -14.12 -13.37 -4.85
N GLY A 284 -15.20 -14.00 -4.41
CA GLY A 284 -15.49 -15.39 -4.77
C GLY A 284 -14.37 -16.33 -4.34
N ASP A 285 -13.78 -17.05 -5.29
CA ASP A 285 -12.64 -17.96 -5.05
C ASP A 285 -11.27 -17.25 -5.21
N GLN A 286 -11.26 -15.95 -5.45
CA GLN A 286 -10.04 -15.14 -5.57
C GLN A 286 -9.68 -14.55 -4.22
N HIS A 287 -8.58 -15.02 -3.63
CA HIS A 287 -8.05 -14.54 -2.37
C HIS A 287 -6.58 -14.20 -2.56
N PHE A 288 -6.27 -12.91 -2.65
CA PHE A 288 -4.92 -12.43 -2.93
C PHE A 288 -4.39 -11.55 -1.81
N LEU A 289 -3.12 -11.75 -1.48
CA LEU A 289 -2.33 -10.81 -0.70
C LEU A 289 -1.64 -9.85 -1.69
N VAL A 290 -1.90 -8.57 -1.54
CA VAL A 290 -1.28 -7.46 -2.28
C VAL A 290 -0.17 -6.89 -1.41
N ILE A 291 1.02 -6.74 -1.98
CA ILE A 291 2.24 -6.37 -1.25
C ILE A 291 2.88 -5.16 -1.95
N SER A 292 3.16 -4.09 -1.23
CA SER A 292 4.01 -3.01 -1.73
C SER A 292 5.47 -3.45 -1.76
N SER A 293 6.09 -3.37 -2.93
CA SER A 293 7.52 -3.56 -3.16
C SER A 293 8.12 -2.19 -3.46
N GLN A 294 8.40 -1.43 -2.39
CA GLN A 294 8.73 -0.01 -2.48
C GLN A 294 9.99 0.24 -3.32
N GLY A 295 11.05 -0.52 -3.10
CA GLY A 295 12.35 -0.31 -3.75
C GLY A 295 12.36 -0.42 -5.27
N ASN A 296 11.30 -0.98 -5.89
CA ASN A 296 11.16 -0.99 -7.34
C ASN A 296 9.84 -0.38 -7.85
N ASN A 297 9.07 0.27 -6.95
CA ASN A 297 7.78 0.90 -7.23
C ASN A 297 6.78 -0.08 -7.87
N SER A 298 6.67 -1.29 -7.34
CA SER A 298 5.75 -2.30 -7.86
C SER A 298 4.88 -2.89 -6.76
N TYR A 299 3.81 -3.57 -7.18
CA TYR A 299 2.89 -4.27 -6.31
C TYR A 299 2.90 -5.73 -6.70
N VAL A 300 3.10 -6.60 -5.73
CA VAL A 300 3.18 -8.05 -5.90
C VAL A 300 1.89 -8.69 -5.43
N LEU A 301 1.38 -9.67 -6.18
CA LEU A 301 0.24 -10.48 -5.80
C LEU A 301 0.68 -11.94 -5.61
N VAL A 302 0.30 -12.50 -4.46
CA VAL A 302 0.35 -13.94 -4.19
C VAL A 302 -1.01 -14.41 -3.69
N ASP A 303 -1.28 -15.72 -3.77
CA ASP A 303 -2.45 -16.28 -3.08
C ASP A 303 -2.37 -15.97 -1.58
N ALA A 304 -3.48 -15.61 -0.96
CA ALA A 304 -3.54 -15.45 0.49
C ALA A 304 -3.61 -16.77 1.26
N GLU A 305 -3.60 -17.89 0.55
CA GLU A 305 -3.65 -19.24 1.10
C GLU A 305 -2.44 -20.06 0.67
N PRO A 306 -1.99 -21.02 1.52
CA PRO A 306 -0.92 -21.92 1.13
C PRO A 306 -1.23 -22.68 -0.16
N PRO A 307 -0.28 -22.86 -1.04
CA PRO A 307 1.15 -22.59 -0.90
C PRO A 307 1.60 -21.17 -1.32
N TYR A 308 0.76 -20.14 -1.20
CA TYR A 308 1.05 -18.73 -1.50
C TYR A 308 1.62 -18.54 -2.92
N ARG A 309 0.87 -19.05 -3.91
CA ARG A 309 1.32 -19.04 -5.30
C ARG A 309 1.45 -17.62 -5.83
N TRP A 310 2.53 -17.38 -6.56
CA TRP A 310 2.73 -16.15 -7.31
C TRP A 310 1.61 -15.95 -8.34
N ARG A 311 1.01 -14.73 -8.36
CA ARG A 311 -0.04 -14.36 -9.30
C ARG A 311 0.40 -13.28 -10.28
N GLY A 312 1.40 -12.50 -9.95
CA GLY A 312 1.96 -11.47 -10.82
C GLY A 312 2.46 -10.27 -10.05
N ARG A 313 2.89 -9.27 -10.80
CA ARG A 313 3.26 -7.95 -10.29
C ARG A 313 2.93 -6.87 -11.31
N PHE A 314 2.68 -5.66 -10.85
CA PHE A 314 2.35 -4.52 -11.71
C PHE A 314 2.92 -3.22 -11.12
N ARG A 315 2.90 -2.16 -11.93
CA ARG A 315 3.17 -0.78 -11.50
C ARG A 315 1.97 0.10 -11.81
N ILE A 316 1.85 1.21 -11.08
CA ILE A 316 0.84 2.22 -11.36
C ILE A 316 1.51 3.33 -12.16
N GLY A 317 1.11 3.45 -13.42
CA GLY A 317 1.59 4.44 -14.37
C GLY A 317 0.76 5.73 -14.35
N MET A 318 1.12 6.66 -15.24
CA MET A 318 0.39 7.92 -15.38
C MET A 318 -0.96 7.72 -16.10
N ASN A 319 -1.99 8.40 -15.62
CA ASN A 319 -3.22 8.65 -16.38
C ASN A 319 -3.18 10.06 -16.97
N VAL A 320 -2.63 10.18 -18.17
CA VAL A 320 -2.44 11.46 -18.84
C VAL A 320 -3.77 12.16 -19.13
N ALA A 321 -4.81 11.40 -19.41
CA ALA A 321 -6.14 11.94 -19.73
C ALA A 321 -6.79 12.65 -18.53
N GLN A 322 -6.46 12.21 -17.30
CA GLN A 322 -6.93 12.80 -16.05
C GLN A 322 -5.91 13.76 -15.42
N GLY A 323 -4.70 13.84 -15.97
CA GLY A 323 -3.62 14.65 -15.39
C GLY A 323 -3.10 14.09 -14.07
N ILE A 324 -3.13 12.76 -13.91
CA ILE A 324 -2.66 12.05 -12.70
C ILE A 324 -1.30 11.41 -13.05
N ASP A 325 -0.31 11.60 -12.19
CA ASP A 325 1.00 10.96 -12.35
C ASP A 325 1.00 9.49 -11.89
N GLY A 326 2.11 8.81 -12.13
CA GLY A 326 2.33 7.45 -11.65
C GLY A 326 2.76 7.44 -10.19
N VAL A 327 2.67 6.28 -9.57
CA VAL A 327 3.01 6.07 -8.17
C VAL A 327 4.46 5.66 -8.00
N SER A 328 5.10 6.15 -6.95
CA SER A 328 6.45 5.75 -6.54
C SER A 328 6.61 5.76 -5.02
N GLU A 329 7.52 4.91 -4.52
CA GLU A 329 7.89 4.86 -3.11
C GLU A 329 6.67 4.70 -2.20
N THR A 330 5.80 3.71 -2.51
CA THR A 330 4.57 3.47 -1.75
C THR A 330 4.87 2.87 -0.39
N ASP A 331 4.50 3.59 0.66
CA ASP A 331 4.49 3.10 2.04
C ASP A 331 3.25 2.21 2.24
N GLY A 332 2.07 2.78 2.48
CA GLY A 332 0.85 2.03 2.73
C GLY A 332 -0.04 1.79 1.52
N LEU A 333 -0.85 0.75 1.60
CA LEU A 333 -1.90 0.44 0.64
C LEU A 333 -3.08 -0.29 1.31
N GLU A 334 -4.27 -0.14 0.72
CA GLU A 334 -5.46 -0.88 1.14
C GLU A 334 -6.29 -1.28 -0.08
N VAL A 335 -6.98 -2.42 0.00
CA VAL A 335 -7.84 -2.92 -1.07
C VAL A 335 -9.18 -3.42 -0.55
N THR A 336 -10.25 -3.09 -1.27
CA THR A 336 -11.56 -3.71 -1.06
C THR A 336 -12.07 -4.36 -2.34
N SER A 337 -12.76 -5.49 -2.23
CA SER A 337 -13.46 -6.13 -3.34
C SER A 337 -14.92 -5.68 -3.46
N ALA A 338 -15.39 -4.82 -2.57
CA ALA A 338 -16.77 -4.33 -2.58
C ALA A 338 -17.06 -3.54 -3.87
N ASN A 339 -18.26 -3.75 -4.41
CA ASN A 339 -18.73 -2.92 -5.52
C ASN A 339 -19.13 -1.52 -4.99
N LEU A 340 -18.26 -0.54 -5.22
CA LEU A 340 -18.45 0.85 -4.79
C LEU A 340 -19.17 1.72 -5.86
N GLY A 341 -19.65 1.11 -6.96
CA GLY A 341 -20.13 1.81 -8.14
C GLY A 341 -19.01 2.07 -9.15
N ALA A 342 -19.37 2.54 -10.35
CA ALA A 342 -18.37 2.81 -11.37
C ALA A 342 -17.43 3.97 -10.95
N PRO A 343 -16.10 3.85 -11.18
CA PRO A 343 -15.41 2.77 -11.88
C PRO A 343 -15.03 1.55 -11.02
N TYR A 344 -15.38 1.51 -9.74
CA TYR A 344 -14.92 0.54 -8.74
C TYR A 344 -15.88 -0.64 -8.57
N THR A 345 -16.38 -1.21 -9.68
CA THR A 345 -17.42 -2.26 -9.66
C THR A 345 -16.94 -3.62 -9.16
N ALA A 346 -15.64 -3.90 -9.27
CA ALA A 346 -15.00 -5.11 -8.73
C ALA A 346 -14.04 -4.78 -7.56
N GLY A 347 -14.16 -3.58 -7.01
CA GLY A 347 -13.30 -3.12 -5.91
C GLY A 347 -12.33 -2.02 -6.28
N LEU A 348 -11.61 -1.57 -5.27
CA LEU A 348 -10.72 -0.42 -5.29
C LEU A 348 -9.42 -0.76 -4.56
N LEU A 349 -8.28 -0.50 -5.19
CA LEU A 349 -6.97 -0.40 -4.53
C LEU A 349 -6.66 1.08 -4.31
N VAL A 350 -6.30 1.44 -3.08
CA VAL A 350 -5.77 2.76 -2.71
C VAL A 350 -4.31 2.59 -2.30
N VAL A 351 -3.44 3.45 -2.80
CA VAL A 351 -2.01 3.41 -2.49
C VAL A 351 -1.48 4.80 -2.17
N GLN A 352 -0.56 4.90 -1.23
CA GLN A 352 0.18 6.14 -0.99
C GLN A 352 1.12 6.39 -2.18
N ASP A 353 1.23 7.66 -2.62
CA ASP A 353 2.20 8.11 -3.61
C ASP A 353 3.27 8.98 -2.97
N GLY A 354 4.47 8.42 -2.85
CA GLY A 354 5.61 9.08 -2.24
C GLY A 354 6.09 10.33 -2.98
N ARG A 355 5.73 10.49 -4.27
CA ARG A 355 6.21 11.61 -5.09
C ARG A 355 5.19 12.14 -6.08
N ASN A 356 4.24 12.91 -5.62
CA ASN A 356 3.25 13.57 -6.48
C ASN A 356 3.92 14.64 -7.38
N ARG A 357 3.90 14.45 -8.70
CA ARG A 357 4.70 15.22 -9.67
C ARG A 357 3.92 15.87 -10.81
N LEU A 358 2.64 15.66 -10.91
CA LEU A 358 1.82 16.21 -12.00
C LEU A 358 0.51 16.87 -11.49
N PRO A 359 0.60 18.15 -11.00
CA PRO A 359 1.80 18.98 -10.82
C PRO A 359 2.64 18.53 -9.60
N GLN A 360 3.84 19.10 -9.44
CA GLN A 360 4.59 18.88 -8.21
C GLN A 360 3.83 19.46 -7.03
N ALA A 361 3.44 18.59 -6.09
CA ALA A 361 2.63 18.90 -4.93
C ALA A 361 3.05 18.02 -3.74
N PRO A 362 2.54 18.26 -2.52
CA PRO A 362 2.67 17.31 -1.43
C PRO A 362 2.11 15.93 -1.80
N GLN A 363 2.47 14.91 -1.03
CA GLN A 363 2.02 13.53 -1.22
C GLN A 363 0.50 13.41 -1.14
N ASN A 364 -0.03 12.36 -1.74
CA ASN A 364 -1.45 12.01 -1.74
C ASN A 364 -1.64 10.50 -1.90
N PHE A 365 -2.89 10.07 -2.10
CA PHE A 365 -3.23 8.68 -2.38
C PHE A 365 -3.81 8.55 -3.78
N LYS A 366 -3.46 7.47 -4.50
CA LYS A 366 -4.01 7.16 -5.82
C LYS A 366 -5.04 6.04 -5.72
N LEU A 367 -6.10 6.17 -6.51
CA LEU A 367 -7.24 5.26 -6.54
C LEU A 367 -7.23 4.45 -7.83
N VAL A 368 -7.10 3.14 -7.73
CA VAL A 368 -6.97 2.22 -8.88
C VAL A 368 -8.12 1.23 -8.89
N PRO A 369 -8.98 1.21 -9.92
CA PRO A 369 -10.04 0.20 -10.03
C PRO A 369 -9.43 -1.20 -10.11
N TRP A 370 -9.95 -2.16 -9.34
CA TRP A 370 -9.44 -3.53 -9.38
C TRP A 370 -9.55 -4.17 -10.76
N THR A 371 -10.56 -3.80 -11.53
CA THR A 371 -10.78 -4.32 -12.90
C THR A 371 -9.59 -4.12 -13.83
N VAL A 372 -8.82 -3.03 -13.69
CA VAL A 372 -7.63 -2.82 -14.53
C VAL A 372 -6.45 -3.69 -14.09
N ILE A 373 -6.37 -4.01 -12.81
CA ILE A 373 -5.37 -4.94 -12.25
C ILE A 373 -5.69 -6.38 -12.68
N ASP A 374 -6.95 -6.81 -12.50
CA ASP A 374 -7.44 -8.12 -12.92
C ASP A 374 -7.15 -8.38 -14.40
N HIS A 375 -7.49 -7.41 -15.26
CA HIS A 375 -7.22 -7.50 -16.70
C HIS A 375 -5.72 -7.55 -17.01
N ALA A 376 -4.90 -6.71 -16.36
CA ALA A 376 -3.46 -6.62 -16.62
C ALA A 376 -2.71 -7.91 -16.23
N LEU A 377 -3.16 -8.59 -15.18
CA LEU A 377 -2.59 -9.83 -14.67
C LEU A 377 -3.36 -11.09 -15.07
N GLN A 378 -4.48 -10.95 -15.79
CA GLN A 378 -5.34 -12.05 -16.24
C GLN A 378 -5.80 -12.96 -15.09
N LEU A 379 -6.13 -12.36 -13.93
CA LEU A 379 -6.42 -13.11 -12.71
C LEU A 379 -7.68 -13.97 -12.83
N SER A 380 -8.72 -13.45 -13.50
CA SER A 380 -10.00 -14.13 -13.73
C SER A 380 -9.89 -15.27 -14.74
N GLU A 381 -8.96 -15.20 -15.71
CA GLU A 381 -8.78 -16.23 -16.75
C GLU A 381 -7.94 -17.42 -16.26
N ASN A 382 -7.07 -17.21 -15.26
CA ASN A 382 -6.18 -18.23 -14.73
C ASN A 382 -6.82 -19.11 -13.64
N GLY A 383 -8.08 -18.84 -13.25
CA GLY A 383 -8.85 -19.65 -12.30
C GLY A 383 -9.34 -20.99 -12.85
N ASP A 384 -9.52 -21.10 -14.16
CA ASP A 384 -10.13 -22.29 -14.81
C ASP A 384 -9.11 -23.30 -15.39
N SER A 385 -7.81 -23.14 -15.21
CA SER A 385 -6.78 -23.95 -15.86
C SER A 385 -6.08 -24.99 -15.00
N HIS A 386 -6.70 -25.47 -13.94
CA HIS A 386 -6.17 -26.59 -13.16
C HIS A 386 -7.27 -27.60 -12.78
N GLU A 387 -7.64 -28.46 -13.73
CA GLU A 387 -8.01 -29.87 -13.44
C GLU A 387 -6.78 -30.78 -13.46
#